data_8c06e23e081e8b28ec57546b495d8b8f
#
_entry.id   8c06e23e081e8b28ec57546b495d8b8f
#
_cell.length_a   1.000
_cell.length_b   1.000
_cell.length_c   1.000
_cell.angle_alpha   90.00
_cell.angle_beta   90.00
_cell.angle_gamma   90.00
#
_symmetry.space_group_name_H-M   'P 1'
#
loop_
_entity.id
_entity.type
_entity.pdbx_description
1 polymer ?
#
loop_
_entity_poly.entity_id
_entity_poly.type
_entity_poly.pdbx_seq_one_letter_code
_entity_poly.pdbx_strand_id
1 'polypeptide(L)'
;EMLRSLVGSEMCIRDRLRVFLLTLTVVDDFLAVSIIGIVYSDQIKLVPLSIALACLIGLWGLGRSRQWNAALYVILVIVMWFATVSSGVHASLAGMLAGLLIPAYPTQRHEVVAARQFFRDFWQSPSAASARSVSRGLARGIPVNERMHEVLRRPTALLVVPIFALANAGVDLRGGLLADSFGSSVTWGVIAALVIGKLVGIGVATPLAVRMGLGRLPEGVGMGSVFG
;
A
#
# COMPACT_ATOMS: atom_id res chain seq x y z
N GLU A 1 -12.61 20.77 -30.07
CA GLU A 1 -12.73 21.04 -28.62
C GLU A 1 -13.59 19.99 -27.90
N MET A 2 -14.67 19.51 -28.47
CA MET A 2 -15.54 18.45 -27.90
C MET A 2 -14.81 17.13 -27.61
N LEU A 3 -13.96 16.65 -28.50
CA LEU A 3 -13.19 15.42 -28.33
C LEU A 3 -12.14 15.49 -27.21
N ARG A 4 -11.54 16.67 -26.98
CA ARG A 4 -10.61 16.91 -25.86
C ARG A 4 -11.31 16.90 -24.50
N SER A 5 -12.54 17.39 -24.44
CA SER A 5 -13.37 17.38 -23.23
C SER A 5 -13.83 15.96 -22.84
N LEU A 6 -14.21 15.15 -23.81
CA LEU A 6 -14.61 13.74 -23.58
C LEU A 6 -13.43 12.87 -23.11
N VAL A 7 -12.29 12.96 -23.76
CA VAL A 7 -11.08 12.21 -23.36
C VAL A 7 -10.60 12.61 -21.96
N GLY A 8 -10.68 13.88 -21.60
CA GLY A 8 -10.33 14.36 -20.26
C GLY A 8 -11.28 13.87 -19.18
N SER A 9 -12.58 13.77 -19.46
CA SER A 9 -13.59 13.30 -18.50
C SER A 9 -13.49 11.79 -18.24
N GLU A 10 -13.29 10.99 -19.28
CA GLU A 10 -13.13 9.53 -19.14
C GLU A 10 -11.86 9.15 -18.37
N MET A 11 -10.77 9.86 -18.58
CA MET A 11 -9.52 9.65 -17.84
C MET A 11 -9.69 9.99 -16.36
N CYS A 12 -10.39 11.07 -16.02
CA CYS A 12 -10.68 11.45 -14.63
C CYS A 12 -11.60 10.44 -13.90
N ILE A 13 -12.61 9.90 -14.58
CA ILE A 13 -13.53 8.90 -14.01
C ILE A 13 -12.77 7.60 -13.73
N ARG A 14 -11.95 7.16 -14.66
CA ARG A 14 -11.13 5.95 -14.56
C ARG A 14 -10.12 6.03 -13.42
N ASP A 15 -9.49 7.18 -13.23
CA ASP A 15 -8.55 7.39 -12.12
C ASP A 15 -9.27 7.42 -10.76
N ARG A 16 -10.43 8.05 -10.66
CA ARG A 16 -11.24 8.08 -9.43
C ARG A 16 -11.74 6.68 -9.04
N LEU A 17 -12.21 5.90 -10.02
CA LEU A 17 -12.61 4.52 -9.80
C LEU A 17 -11.44 3.67 -9.33
N ARG A 18 -10.28 3.83 -9.96
CA ARG A 18 -9.04 3.14 -9.56
C ARG A 18 -8.64 3.46 -8.12
N VAL A 19 -8.65 4.72 -7.73
CA VAL A 19 -8.34 5.14 -6.35
C VAL A 19 -9.36 4.57 -5.37
N PHE A 20 -10.66 4.59 -5.71
CA PHE A 20 -11.70 4.01 -4.88
C PHE A 20 -11.50 2.50 -4.67
N LEU A 21 -11.27 1.75 -5.73
CA LEU A 21 -11.02 0.31 -5.66
C LEU A 21 -9.75 -0.03 -4.90
N LEU A 22 -8.67 0.73 -5.10
CA LEU A 22 -7.43 0.56 -4.34
C LEU A 22 -7.65 0.81 -2.84
N THR A 23 -8.37 1.88 -2.49
CA THR A 23 -8.69 2.18 -1.09
C THR A 23 -9.52 1.08 -0.46
N LEU A 24 -10.52 0.58 -1.17
CA LEU A 24 -11.37 -0.52 -0.71
C LEU A 24 -10.53 -1.79 -0.46
N THR A 25 -9.65 -2.14 -1.40
CA THR A 25 -8.77 -3.31 -1.27
C THR A 25 -7.82 -3.17 -0.07
N VAL A 26 -7.22 -1.99 0.14
CA VAL A 26 -6.34 -1.74 1.28
C VAL A 26 -7.10 -1.86 2.61
N VAL A 27 -8.33 -1.37 2.68
CA VAL A 27 -9.17 -1.50 3.89
C VAL A 27 -9.56 -2.95 4.14
N ASP A 28 -9.93 -3.70 3.10
CA ASP A 28 -10.24 -5.13 3.18
C ASP A 28 -9.04 -5.93 3.70
N ASP A 29 -7.87 -5.75 3.10
CA ASP A 29 -6.63 -6.39 3.52
C ASP A 29 -6.27 -6.02 4.98
N PHE A 30 -6.45 -4.75 5.36
CA PHE A 30 -6.21 -4.29 6.73
C PHE A 30 -7.13 -4.97 7.74
N LEU A 31 -8.43 -5.04 7.44
CA LEU A 31 -9.40 -5.70 8.31
C LEU A 31 -9.13 -7.20 8.41
N ALA A 32 -8.88 -7.87 7.29
CA ALA A 32 -8.61 -9.30 7.25
C ALA A 32 -7.37 -9.65 8.09
N VAL A 33 -6.25 -8.94 7.88
CA VAL A 33 -5.01 -9.18 8.62
C VAL A 33 -5.15 -8.80 10.10
N SER A 34 -5.92 -7.75 10.42
CA SER A 34 -6.20 -7.36 11.82
C SER A 34 -7.02 -8.42 12.54
N ILE A 35 -8.05 -8.97 11.91
CA ILE A 35 -8.85 -10.05 12.48
C ILE A 35 -7.99 -11.31 12.69
N ILE A 36 -7.21 -11.69 11.69
CA ILE A 36 -6.29 -12.83 11.79
C ILE A 36 -5.28 -12.60 12.94
N GLY A 37 -4.69 -11.42 12.99
CA GLY A 37 -3.71 -11.06 14.00
C GLY A 37 -4.24 -11.04 15.43
N ILE A 38 -5.53 -10.77 15.62
CA ILE A 38 -6.17 -10.74 16.96
C ILE A 38 -6.73 -12.11 17.34
N VAL A 39 -7.44 -12.78 16.41
CA VAL A 39 -8.18 -14.00 16.70
C VAL A 39 -7.27 -15.25 16.74
N TYR A 40 -6.24 -15.27 15.88
CA TYR A 40 -5.34 -16.42 15.74
C TYR A 40 -3.97 -16.23 16.42
N SER A 41 -3.84 -15.25 17.33
CA SER A 41 -2.64 -15.08 18.15
C SER A 41 -2.71 -15.97 19.38
N ASP A 42 -2.04 -17.12 19.35
CA ASP A 42 -2.12 -18.13 20.43
C ASP A 42 -1.45 -17.71 21.75
N GLN A 43 -0.38 -16.92 21.71
CA GLN A 43 0.32 -16.42 22.90
C GLN A 43 0.95 -15.05 22.63
N ILE A 44 0.30 -14.00 23.09
CA ILE A 44 0.84 -12.64 22.97
C ILE A 44 1.87 -12.42 24.08
N LYS A 45 3.14 -12.23 23.67
CA LYS A 45 4.23 -11.85 24.58
C LYS A 45 4.26 -10.33 24.72
N LEU A 46 3.98 -9.85 25.92
CA LEU A 46 3.85 -8.39 26.19
C LEU A 46 5.15 -7.61 25.96
N VAL A 47 6.33 -8.20 26.28
CA VAL A 47 7.62 -7.50 26.14
C VAL A 47 7.93 -7.19 24.67
N PRO A 48 7.93 -8.15 23.72
CA PRO A 48 8.13 -7.82 22.31
C PRO A 48 7.05 -6.89 21.76
N LEU A 49 5.80 -7.05 22.21
CA LEU A 49 4.71 -6.18 21.77
C LEU A 49 4.93 -4.73 22.20
N SER A 50 5.41 -4.49 23.41
CA SER A 50 5.72 -3.13 23.86
C SER A 50 6.87 -2.49 23.08
N ILE A 51 7.87 -3.27 22.66
CA ILE A 51 8.94 -2.81 21.77
C ILE A 51 8.37 -2.44 20.39
N ALA A 52 7.51 -3.28 19.82
CA ALA A 52 6.86 -2.99 18.55
C ALA A 52 6.04 -1.69 18.61
N LEU A 53 5.28 -1.49 19.69
CA LEU A 53 4.51 -0.29 19.92
C LEU A 53 5.40 0.95 20.11
N ALA A 54 6.50 0.84 20.83
CA ALA A 54 7.47 1.93 20.98
C ALA A 54 8.10 2.31 19.63
N CYS A 55 8.45 1.34 18.79
CA CYS A 55 8.91 1.59 17.42
C CYS A 55 7.84 2.27 16.56
N LEU A 56 6.57 1.87 16.68
CA LEU A 56 5.45 2.49 16.00
C LEU A 56 5.29 3.97 16.38
N ILE A 57 5.36 4.27 17.68
CA ILE A 57 5.34 5.65 18.17
C ILE A 57 6.57 6.43 17.69
N GLY A 58 7.75 5.79 17.65
CA GLY A 58 8.95 6.36 17.08
C GLY A 58 8.82 6.71 15.59
N LEU A 59 8.24 5.82 14.80
CA LEU A 59 7.95 6.06 13.39
C LEU A 59 6.96 7.20 13.19
N TRP A 60 5.90 7.25 14.00
CA TRP A 60 4.95 8.36 13.97
C TRP A 60 5.60 9.69 14.31
N GLY A 61 6.44 9.73 15.37
CA GLY A 61 7.20 10.91 15.75
C GLY A 61 8.19 11.36 14.68
N LEU A 62 8.90 10.41 14.05
CA LEU A 62 9.81 10.66 12.95
C LEU A 62 9.06 11.20 11.71
N GLY A 63 7.90 10.65 11.40
CA GLY A 63 7.03 11.14 10.35
C GLY A 63 6.56 12.57 10.58
N ARG A 64 6.35 12.98 11.83
CA ARG A 64 5.95 14.34 12.18
C ARG A 64 7.13 15.32 12.21
N SER A 65 8.34 14.83 12.50
CA SER A 65 9.55 15.64 12.48
C SER A 65 10.00 15.89 11.05
N ARG A 66 9.75 16.89 10.39
CA ARG A 66 10.12 17.23 8.98
C ARG A 66 11.52 16.80 8.51
N GLN A 67 12.34 16.23 9.38
CA GLN A 67 13.67 15.70 9.09
C GLN A 67 13.56 14.23 8.68
N TRP A 68 13.43 13.99 7.37
CA TRP A 68 13.41 12.64 6.84
C TRP A 68 14.80 11.99 6.91
N ASN A 69 14.94 11.02 7.80
CA ASN A 69 16.11 10.17 7.86
C ASN A 69 15.74 8.73 7.46
N ALA A 70 16.00 8.39 6.18
CA ALA A 70 15.63 7.10 5.63
C ALA A 70 16.28 5.93 6.38
N ALA A 71 17.53 6.08 6.85
CA ALA A 71 18.23 5.02 7.57
C ALA A 71 17.56 4.73 8.91
N LEU A 72 17.21 5.76 9.67
CA LEU A 72 16.51 5.61 10.96
C LEU A 72 15.12 5.01 10.76
N TYR A 73 14.42 5.41 9.70
CA TYR A 73 13.12 4.84 9.36
C TYR A 73 13.23 3.33 9.08
N VAL A 74 14.17 2.92 8.24
CA VAL A 74 14.40 1.51 7.90
C VAL A 74 14.77 0.69 9.15
N ILE A 75 15.66 1.20 10.01
CA ILE A 75 16.04 0.53 11.25
C ILE A 75 14.81 0.31 12.15
N LEU A 76 14.02 1.35 12.38
CA LEU A 76 12.81 1.26 13.19
C LEU A 76 11.81 0.26 12.63
N VAL A 77 11.61 0.22 11.30
CA VAL A 77 10.72 -0.75 10.64
C VAL A 77 11.22 -2.18 10.83
N ILE A 78 12.53 -2.42 10.67
CA ILE A 78 13.12 -3.76 10.85
C ILE A 78 12.97 -4.21 12.31
N VAL A 79 13.30 -3.35 13.29
CA VAL A 79 13.16 -3.67 14.71
C VAL A 79 11.70 -3.94 15.06
N MET A 80 10.78 -3.10 14.59
CA MET A 80 9.33 -3.28 14.76
C MET A 80 8.86 -4.60 14.19
N TRP A 81 9.33 -4.97 12.99
CA TRP A 81 8.96 -6.23 12.34
C TRP A 81 9.41 -7.44 13.17
N PHE A 82 10.68 -7.48 13.59
CA PHE A 82 11.20 -8.54 14.46
C PHE A 82 10.46 -8.63 15.80
N ALA A 83 10.18 -7.49 16.41
CA ALA A 83 9.43 -7.43 17.66
C ALA A 83 8.00 -7.93 17.49
N THR A 84 7.33 -7.60 16.39
CA THR A 84 5.98 -8.09 16.07
C THR A 84 5.97 -9.60 15.87
N VAL A 85 6.89 -10.15 15.08
CA VAL A 85 7.05 -11.59 14.90
C VAL A 85 7.28 -12.29 16.24
N SER A 86 8.17 -11.76 17.07
CA SER A 86 8.50 -12.34 18.38
C SER A 86 7.35 -12.23 19.38
N SER A 87 6.43 -11.32 19.20
CA SER A 87 5.24 -11.15 20.05
C SER A 87 4.13 -12.16 19.78
N GLY A 88 4.20 -12.93 18.68
CA GLY A 88 3.14 -13.83 18.22
C GLY A 88 2.08 -13.14 17.36
N VAL A 89 2.21 -11.85 17.11
CA VAL A 89 1.33 -11.10 16.21
C VAL A 89 1.80 -11.25 14.76
N HIS A 90 0.85 -11.22 13.83
CA HIS A 90 1.14 -11.47 12.41
C HIS A 90 2.07 -10.38 11.84
N ALA A 91 3.18 -10.81 11.23
CA ALA A 91 4.25 -9.92 10.74
C ALA A 91 3.78 -8.89 9.69
N SER A 92 2.75 -9.22 8.92
CA SER A 92 2.18 -8.33 7.90
C SER A 92 1.56 -7.05 8.49
N LEU A 93 1.06 -7.10 9.74
CA LEU A 93 0.58 -5.91 10.46
C LEU A 93 1.68 -4.87 10.63
N ALA A 94 2.90 -5.29 10.98
CA ALA A 94 4.02 -4.37 11.12
C ALA A 94 4.32 -3.63 9.80
N GLY A 95 4.39 -4.37 8.70
CA GLY A 95 4.65 -3.79 7.37
C GLY A 95 3.57 -2.79 6.96
N MET A 96 2.31 -3.14 7.18
CA MET A 96 1.17 -2.30 6.84
C MET A 96 1.12 -1.02 7.69
N LEU A 97 1.28 -1.14 9.01
CA LEU A 97 1.32 0.01 9.92
C LEU A 97 2.51 0.93 9.61
N ALA A 98 3.70 0.36 9.32
CA ALA A 98 4.84 1.14 8.88
C ALA A 98 4.55 1.91 7.58
N GLY A 99 3.92 1.26 6.61
CA GLY A 99 3.55 1.88 5.35
C GLY A 99 2.56 3.04 5.50
N LEU A 100 1.56 2.89 6.38
CA LEU A 100 0.59 3.95 6.69
C LEU A 100 1.22 5.17 7.38
N LEU A 101 2.33 4.97 8.11
CA LEU A 101 3.05 6.04 8.80
C LEU A 101 4.08 6.75 7.93
N ILE A 102 4.32 6.30 6.69
CA ILE A 102 5.18 7.03 5.76
C ILE A 102 4.56 8.39 5.46
N PRO A 103 5.27 9.50 5.75
CA PRO A 103 4.71 10.82 5.55
C PRO A 103 4.47 11.12 4.07
N ALA A 104 3.23 11.43 3.74
CA ALA A 104 2.81 11.89 2.42
C ALA A 104 2.65 13.42 2.43
N TYR A 105 3.74 14.15 2.74
CA TYR A 105 3.67 15.61 2.74
C TYR A 105 3.51 16.12 1.31
N PRO A 106 2.59 17.06 1.06
CA PRO A 106 2.49 17.70 -0.23
C PRO A 106 3.77 18.48 -0.52
N THR A 107 4.20 18.45 -1.77
CA THR A 107 5.34 19.22 -2.26
C THR A 107 5.19 20.70 -1.92
N GLN A 108 6.18 21.26 -1.28
CA GLN A 108 6.14 22.68 -0.92
C GLN A 108 6.56 23.53 -2.13
N ARG A 109 5.83 24.61 -2.38
CA ARG A 109 6.11 25.51 -3.53
C ARG A 109 7.55 26.01 -3.56
N HIS A 110 8.18 26.24 -2.40
CA HIS A 110 9.57 26.72 -2.34
C HIS A 110 10.58 25.66 -2.85
N GLU A 111 10.31 24.36 -2.68
CA GLU A 111 11.17 23.28 -3.20
C GLU A 111 11.10 23.21 -4.73
N VAL A 112 9.91 23.43 -5.30
CA VAL A 112 9.74 23.51 -6.76
C VAL A 112 10.47 24.74 -7.33
N VAL A 113 10.40 25.88 -6.62
CA VAL A 113 11.12 27.10 -7.02
C VAL A 113 12.63 26.90 -6.93
N ALA A 114 13.13 26.25 -5.88
CA ALA A 114 14.55 25.92 -5.75
C ALA A 114 15.02 24.96 -6.86
N ALA A 115 14.22 23.96 -7.22
CA ALA A 115 14.53 23.06 -8.33
C ALA A 115 14.66 23.81 -9.67
N ARG A 116 13.82 24.84 -9.89
CA ARG A 116 13.91 25.71 -11.07
C ARG A 116 15.23 26.51 -11.10
N GLN A 117 15.73 26.94 -9.95
CA GLN A 117 17.02 27.64 -9.87
C GLN A 117 18.16 26.71 -10.23
N PHE A 118 18.22 25.49 -9.64
CA PHE A 118 19.23 24.48 -9.99
C PHE A 118 19.22 24.12 -11.49
N PHE A 119 18.04 24.05 -12.09
CA PHE A 119 17.92 23.80 -13.52
C PHE A 119 18.49 24.97 -14.36
N ARG A 120 18.26 26.21 -13.95
CA ARG A 120 18.81 27.39 -14.61
C ARG A 120 20.33 27.43 -14.52
N ASP A 121 20.89 27.12 -13.36
CA ASP A 121 22.35 27.08 -13.14
C ASP A 121 23.01 25.99 -14.00
N PHE A 122 22.35 24.83 -14.14
CA PHE A 122 22.80 23.79 -15.07
C PHE A 122 22.78 24.25 -16.51
N TRP A 123 21.74 24.98 -16.93
CA TRP A 123 21.63 25.49 -18.29
C TRP A 123 22.74 26.49 -18.63
N GLN A 124 23.15 27.30 -17.65
CA GLN A 124 24.21 28.30 -17.84
C GLN A 124 25.62 27.66 -17.82
N SER A 125 25.84 26.63 -17.02
CA SER A 125 27.12 25.93 -16.90
C SER A 125 26.92 24.44 -16.72
N PRO A 126 26.77 23.69 -17.84
CA PRO A 126 26.60 22.24 -17.79
C PRO A 126 27.82 21.54 -17.19
N SER A 127 27.65 20.88 -16.05
CA SER A 127 28.68 20.08 -15.40
C SER A 127 28.07 18.89 -14.67
N ALA A 128 28.86 17.86 -14.36
CA ALA A 128 28.41 16.72 -13.59
C ALA A 128 27.97 17.11 -12.16
N ALA A 129 28.50 18.18 -11.62
CA ALA A 129 28.14 18.72 -10.31
C ALA A 129 26.76 19.40 -10.36
N SER A 130 26.53 20.29 -11.33
CA SER A 130 25.25 20.95 -11.52
C SER A 130 24.13 19.98 -11.89
N ALA A 131 24.41 18.94 -12.72
CA ALA A 131 23.46 17.87 -13.01
C ALA A 131 23.00 17.12 -11.76
N ARG A 132 23.93 16.78 -10.85
CA ARG A 132 23.59 16.16 -9.56
C ARG A 132 22.78 17.08 -8.65
N SER A 133 22.99 18.37 -8.70
CA SER A 133 22.22 19.35 -7.94
C SER A 133 20.79 19.48 -8.45
N VAL A 134 20.60 19.47 -9.77
CA VAL A 134 19.27 19.40 -10.41
C VAL A 134 18.53 18.12 -10.00
N SER A 135 19.17 16.97 -10.14
CA SER A 135 18.56 15.67 -9.79
C SER A 135 18.12 15.64 -8.31
N ARG A 136 18.98 16.13 -7.39
CA ARG A 136 18.64 16.22 -5.97
C ARG A 136 17.54 17.24 -5.68
N GLY A 137 17.53 18.37 -6.37
CA GLY A 137 16.49 19.38 -6.25
C GLY A 137 15.12 18.86 -6.71
N LEU A 138 15.07 18.20 -7.86
CA LEU A 138 13.86 17.57 -8.37
C LEU A 138 13.36 16.45 -7.43
N ALA A 139 14.28 15.63 -6.91
CA ALA A 139 13.93 14.57 -5.97
C ALA A 139 13.32 15.09 -4.65
N ARG A 140 13.72 16.28 -4.17
CA ARG A 140 13.11 16.92 -3.00
C ARG A 140 11.70 17.45 -3.29
N GLY A 141 11.44 17.83 -4.52
CA GLY A 141 10.11 18.27 -4.98
C GLY A 141 9.08 17.15 -5.07
N ILE A 142 9.46 15.87 -4.95
CA ILE A 142 8.55 14.73 -5.01
C ILE A 142 8.34 14.18 -3.59
N PRO A 143 7.09 13.93 -3.15
CA PRO A 143 6.80 13.34 -1.85
C PRO A 143 7.56 12.03 -1.63
N VAL A 144 8.04 11.80 -0.41
CA VAL A 144 8.81 10.58 -0.06
C VAL A 144 8.02 9.32 -0.36
N ASN A 145 6.71 9.32 -0.06
CA ASN A 145 5.81 8.21 -0.32
C ASN A 145 5.80 7.82 -1.81
N GLU A 146 5.67 8.78 -2.70
CA GLU A 146 5.64 8.56 -4.15
C GLU A 146 6.98 8.00 -4.67
N ARG A 147 8.10 8.56 -4.18
CA ARG A 147 9.44 8.03 -4.52
C ARG A 147 9.64 6.59 -4.04
N MET A 148 9.21 6.28 -2.81
CA MET A 148 9.29 4.91 -2.30
C MET A 148 8.41 3.96 -3.09
N HIS A 149 7.20 4.37 -3.43
CA HIS A 149 6.30 3.58 -4.27
C HIS A 149 6.95 3.24 -5.62
N GLU A 150 7.55 4.23 -6.30
CA GLU A 150 8.19 4.00 -7.59
C GLU A 150 9.42 3.08 -7.49
N VAL A 151 10.26 3.26 -6.45
CA VAL A 151 11.45 2.42 -6.23
C VAL A 151 11.07 0.98 -5.85
N LEU A 152 10.05 0.82 -4.98
CA LEU A 152 9.68 -0.50 -4.46
C LEU A 152 8.76 -1.28 -5.42
N ARG A 153 8.04 -0.62 -6.31
CA ARG A 153 7.06 -1.25 -7.21
C ARG A 153 7.68 -2.38 -8.04
N ARG A 154 8.81 -2.14 -8.68
CA ARG A 154 9.47 -3.14 -9.54
C ARG A 154 10.04 -4.33 -8.75
N PRO A 155 10.87 -4.13 -7.71
CA PRO A 155 11.38 -5.25 -6.91
C PRO A 155 10.25 -6.03 -6.23
N THR A 156 9.21 -5.36 -5.75
CA THR A 156 8.07 -6.05 -5.15
C THR A 156 7.35 -6.93 -6.17
N ALA A 157 7.02 -6.40 -7.35
CA ALA A 157 6.29 -7.15 -8.37
C ALA A 157 7.10 -8.28 -9.00
N LEU A 158 8.42 -8.10 -9.21
CA LEU A 158 9.25 -9.04 -9.95
C LEU A 158 10.04 -10.02 -9.07
N LEU A 159 10.27 -9.68 -7.81
CA LEU A 159 11.06 -10.51 -6.90
C LEU A 159 10.23 -10.97 -5.70
N VAL A 160 9.65 -10.04 -4.93
CA VAL A 160 8.99 -10.39 -3.66
C VAL A 160 7.73 -11.22 -3.92
N VAL A 161 6.85 -10.79 -4.82
CA VAL A 161 5.59 -11.50 -5.12
C VAL A 161 5.83 -12.89 -5.70
N PRO A 162 6.72 -13.12 -6.69
CA PRO A 162 7.02 -14.47 -7.18
C PRO A 162 7.66 -15.38 -6.14
N ILE A 163 8.61 -14.89 -5.32
CA ILE A 163 9.22 -15.67 -4.24
C ILE A 163 8.17 -16.03 -3.19
N PHE A 164 7.34 -15.07 -2.80
CA PHE A 164 6.24 -15.30 -1.85
C PHE A 164 5.24 -16.32 -2.40
N ALA A 165 4.84 -16.19 -3.66
CA ALA A 165 3.96 -17.14 -4.31
C ALA A 165 4.58 -18.55 -4.36
N LEU A 166 5.86 -18.67 -4.72
CA LEU A 166 6.58 -19.93 -4.75
C LEU A 166 6.70 -20.57 -3.35
N ALA A 167 7.02 -19.78 -2.34
CA ALA A 167 7.14 -20.25 -0.97
C ALA A 167 5.80 -20.74 -0.40
N ASN A 168 4.69 -20.08 -0.75
CA ASN A 168 3.35 -20.47 -0.31
C ASN A 168 2.71 -21.56 -1.21
N ALA A 169 3.13 -21.67 -2.47
CA ALA A 169 2.66 -22.69 -3.40
C ALA A 169 3.41 -24.04 -3.25
N GLY A 170 4.31 -24.17 -2.27
CA GLY A 170 5.11 -25.38 -2.01
C GLY A 170 4.30 -26.60 -1.56
N VAL A 171 3.15 -26.82 -2.20
CA VAL A 171 2.33 -28.02 -2.02
C VAL A 171 2.95 -29.13 -2.87
N ASP A 172 3.24 -30.27 -2.25
CA ASP A 172 3.72 -31.45 -2.99
C ASP A 172 2.59 -32.02 -3.87
N LEU A 173 2.68 -31.70 -5.15
CA LEU A 173 1.70 -32.17 -6.16
C LEU A 173 1.83 -33.66 -6.51
N ARG A 174 2.88 -34.34 -6.02
CA ARG A 174 3.21 -35.73 -6.38
C ARG A 174 2.34 -36.79 -5.68
N GLY A 175 1.67 -36.43 -4.60
CA GLY A 175 0.93 -37.35 -3.73
C GLY A 175 -0.58 -37.48 -4.00
N GLY A 176 -1.11 -37.03 -5.13
CA GLY A 176 -2.57 -37.04 -5.36
C GLY A 176 -3.32 -35.95 -4.61
N LEU A 177 -2.62 -35.07 -3.90
CA LEU A 177 -3.20 -33.98 -3.12
C LEU A 177 -4.13 -33.06 -3.92
N LEU A 178 -3.91 -32.95 -5.24
CA LEU A 178 -4.84 -32.19 -6.10
C LEU A 178 -6.23 -32.86 -6.14
N ALA A 179 -6.28 -34.17 -6.30
CA ALA A 179 -7.57 -34.88 -6.33
C ALA A 179 -8.26 -34.81 -4.95
N ASP A 180 -7.50 -34.98 -3.87
CA ASP A 180 -8.01 -34.86 -2.51
C ASP A 180 -8.46 -33.44 -2.18
N SER A 181 -7.75 -32.41 -2.72
CA SER A 181 -8.13 -31.01 -2.56
C SER A 181 -9.45 -30.69 -3.26
N PHE A 182 -9.71 -31.22 -4.44
CA PHE A 182 -11.01 -31.07 -5.12
C PHE A 182 -12.15 -31.78 -4.41
N GLY A 183 -11.86 -32.84 -3.65
CA GLY A 183 -12.83 -33.53 -2.79
C GLY A 183 -13.09 -32.81 -1.47
N SER A 184 -12.25 -31.88 -1.07
CA SER A 184 -12.35 -31.19 0.22
C SER A 184 -13.42 -30.09 0.20
N SER A 185 -14.35 -30.13 1.17
CA SER A 185 -15.33 -29.05 1.40
C SER A 185 -14.68 -27.72 1.76
N VAL A 186 -13.48 -27.75 2.38
CA VAL A 186 -12.71 -26.55 2.72
C VAL A 186 -12.24 -25.83 1.48
N THR A 187 -11.74 -26.55 0.47
CA THR A 187 -11.31 -25.96 -0.81
C THR A 187 -12.46 -25.22 -1.51
N TRP A 188 -13.62 -25.85 -1.60
CA TRP A 188 -14.81 -25.23 -2.20
C TRP A 188 -15.32 -24.08 -1.34
N GLY A 189 -15.24 -24.17 -0.02
CA GLY A 189 -15.55 -23.06 0.89
C GLY A 189 -14.67 -21.84 0.67
N VAL A 190 -13.36 -22.04 0.51
CA VAL A 190 -12.40 -20.95 0.23
C VAL A 190 -12.64 -20.35 -1.15
N ILE A 191 -12.84 -21.16 -2.19
CA ILE A 191 -13.15 -20.66 -3.56
C ILE A 191 -14.45 -19.86 -3.54
N ALA A 192 -15.50 -20.38 -2.92
CA ALA A 192 -16.77 -19.68 -2.80
C ALA A 192 -16.64 -18.38 -2.02
N ALA A 193 -15.89 -18.35 -0.92
CA ALA A 193 -15.64 -17.15 -0.14
C ALA A 193 -14.87 -16.09 -0.93
N LEU A 194 -13.86 -16.49 -1.72
CA LEU A 194 -13.08 -15.57 -2.53
C LEU A 194 -13.88 -14.98 -3.70
N VAL A 195 -14.70 -15.79 -4.37
CA VAL A 195 -15.45 -15.33 -5.55
C VAL A 195 -16.75 -14.66 -5.13
N ILE A 196 -17.60 -15.38 -4.40
CA ILE A 196 -18.94 -14.89 -4.02
C ILE A 196 -18.80 -13.82 -2.91
N GLY A 197 -17.91 -14.01 -1.95
CA GLY A 197 -17.68 -13.09 -0.85
C GLY A 197 -17.24 -11.71 -1.34
N LYS A 198 -16.31 -11.65 -2.30
CA LYS A 198 -15.91 -10.36 -2.91
C LYS A 198 -17.03 -9.73 -3.75
N LEU A 199 -17.70 -10.51 -4.58
CA LEU A 199 -18.82 -10.02 -5.39
C LEU A 199 -19.95 -9.47 -4.51
N VAL A 200 -20.38 -10.22 -3.52
CA VAL A 200 -21.46 -9.81 -2.62
C VAL A 200 -20.98 -8.70 -1.68
N GLY A 201 -19.77 -8.81 -1.12
CA GLY A 201 -19.21 -7.81 -0.22
C GLY A 201 -19.12 -6.44 -0.89
N ILE A 202 -18.49 -6.34 -2.05
CA ILE A 202 -18.36 -5.07 -2.78
C ILE A 202 -19.72 -4.63 -3.34
N GLY A 203 -20.43 -5.54 -3.97
CA GLY A 203 -21.68 -5.24 -4.66
C GLY A 203 -22.85 -4.88 -3.75
N VAL A 204 -22.90 -5.40 -2.54
CA VAL A 204 -23.95 -5.10 -1.56
C VAL A 204 -23.49 -4.02 -0.56
N ALA A 205 -22.28 -4.12 -0.04
CA ALA A 205 -21.80 -3.17 0.96
C ALA A 205 -21.65 -1.75 0.41
N THR A 206 -21.21 -1.58 -0.84
CA THR A 206 -21.06 -0.26 -1.45
C THR A 206 -22.41 0.49 -1.58
N PRO A 207 -23.45 -0.08 -2.23
CA PRO A 207 -24.75 0.60 -2.30
C PRO A 207 -25.40 0.78 -0.94
N LEU A 208 -25.20 -0.15 -0.02
CA LEU A 208 -25.72 -0.02 1.34
C LEU A 208 -25.06 1.14 2.08
N ALA A 209 -23.75 1.25 2.04
CA ALA A 209 -23.00 2.35 2.64
C ALA A 209 -23.42 3.72 2.06
N VAL A 210 -23.62 3.80 0.74
CA VAL A 210 -24.11 5.01 0.07
C VAL A 210 -25.53 5.36 0.52
N ARG A 211 -26.44 4.38 0.61
CA ARG A 211 -27.81 4.58 1.09
C ARG A 211 -27.88 5.01 2.55
N MET A 212 -27.00 4.47 3.38
CA MET A 212 -26.89 4.84 4.80
C MET A 212 -26.23 6.22 5.02
N GLY A 213 -25.77 6.88 3.93
CA GLY A 213 -25.10 8.18 4.03
C GLY A 213 -23.68 8.12 4.61
N LEU A 214 -23.09 6.92 4.74
CA LEU A 214 -21.73 6.71 5.26
C LEU A 214 -20.65 7.17 4.27
N GLY A 215 -21.01 7.32 2.98
CA GLY A 215 -20.11 7.78 1.94
C GLY A 215 -20.86 8.21 0.69
N ARG A 216 -20.14 8.87 -0.21
CA ARG A 216 -20.64 9.22 -1.55
C ARG A 216 -19.75 8.59 -2.59
N LEU A 217 -20.35 8.05 -3.66
CA LEU A 217 -19.56 7.61 -4.81
C LEU A 217 -18.84 8.83 -5.43
N PRO A 218 -17.62 8.64 -5.95
CA PRO A 218 -16.94 9.69 -6.69
C PRO A 218 -17.81 10.21 -7.83
N GLU A 219 -17.75 11.51 -8.10
CA GLU A 219 -18.50 12.13 -9.19
C GLU A 219 -18.18 11.47 -10.54
N GLY A 220 -19.21 11.05 -11.26
CA GLY A 220 -19.09 10.36 -12.54
C GLY A 220 -18.96 8.83 -12.47
N VAL A 221 -18.90 8.23 -11.29
CA VAL A 221 -18.90 6.77 -11.10
C VAL A 221 -20.33 6.30 -10.82
N GLY A 222 -20.93 5.60 -11.79
CA GLY A 222 -22.24 4.97 -11.63
C GLY A 222 -22.14 3.64 -10.89
N MET A 223 -23.26 3.19 -10.28
CA MET A 223 -23.34 1.86 -9.65
C MET A 223 -22.95 0.72 -10.62
N GLY A 224 -23.25 0.84 -11.89
CA GLY A 224 -22.85 -0.16 -12.90
C GLY A 224 -21.35 -0.31 -13.06
N SER A 225 -20.57 0.77 -12.86
CA SER A 225 -19.10 0.75 -12.93
C SER A 225 -18.43 0.09 -11.72
N VAL A 226 -19.19 -0.19 -10.66
CA VAL A 226 -18.69 -0.89 -9.46
C VAL A 226 -18.82 -2.40 -9.63
N PHE A 227 -19.72 -2.86 -10.48
CA PHE A 227 -19.99 -4.29 -10.75
C PHE A 227 -19.23 -4.84 -11.97
N GLY A 228 -18.73 -4.01 -12.85
CA GLY A 228 -18.08 -4.37 -14.11
C GLY A 228 -16.83 -3.64 -14.38
#